data_4ec76af394c60873be5e45631475e237
#
_entry.id   4ec76af394c60873be5e45631475e237
#
_cell.length_a   1.000
_cell.length_b   1.000
_cell.length_c   1.000
_cell.angle_alpha   90.00
_cell.angle_beta   90.00
_cell.angle_gamma   90.00
#
_symmetry.space_group_name_H-M   'P 1'
#
loop_
_entity.id
_entity.type
_entity.pdbx_description
1 polymer ?
#
loop_
_entity_poly.entity_id
_entity_poly.type
_entity_poly.pdbx_seq_one_letter_code
_entity_poly.pdbx_strand_id
1 'polypeptide(L)'
;MIAKMKWLLPALCFAFFQTANSQTKDAAYMEKHRPQIHFSPKKGWMNDPNGMVFLNGKYHLFFQHNPDSTVWGPMHWGHAVSTDLVHWEELPIALYPDALGTIFSGSAVIDKDNTAGFGANAMVAIYTSHSHAMEKDGFEKVETQSIAYSLDEGITWTKYKGNPVLPNPGIRDFRDPKVAWYEPTKKWIMTLATMDHITFYSSPDLKNWTEESKFGKNIGAHGGVWECPDIFPLNHEGKQVWVLIVNINPGGPNGGSATQYFTGNFDGHVFTPDDTETKWLDYGPDDYAGITWSNTGDRKIFIGWMSNWAYANIVPTVNWRSANTIARELAIEKTGDKYLVSSAPVKELDILKATSYNAKNVKAKNINITAKAGKLNGAAILKLTADELKEFNITLSNNTGEKVVLGYDKTANQYFIDRSQSGKVDFAKGFGNKIVVPRFYENKNT
;
A
#
# COMPACT_ATOMS: atom_id res chain seq x y z
N MET A 1 -49.11 59.06 -50.97
CA MET A 1 -49.42 57.62 -50.91
C MET A 1 -48.14 56.92 -50.45
N ILE A 2 -48.08 56.56 -49.16
CA ILE A 2 -46.87 56.06 -48.50
C ILE A 2 -47.01 54.56 -48.37
N ALA A 3 -46.16 53.78 -49.07
CA ALA A 3 -46.10 52.32 -48.99
C ALA A 3 -45.30 51.88 -47.77
N LYS A 4 -45.91 51.16 -46.87
CA LYS A 4 -45.27 50.49 -45.70
C LYS A 4 -44.64 49.20 -46.13
N MET A 5 -43.33 49.10 -46.04
CA MET A 5 -42.52 47.91 -46.28
C MET A 5 -42.39 47.16 -44.92
N LYS A 6 -42.95 45.93 -44.87
CA LYS A 6 -42.79 45.02 -43.73
C LYS A 6 -41.53 44.19 -43.91
N TRP A 7 -40.62 44.34 -42.97
CA TRP A 7 -39.44 43.45 -42.83
C TRP A 7 -39.82 42.20 -42.08
N LEU A 8 -39.66 41.03 -42.75
CA LEU A 8 -39.68 39.73 -42.10
C LEU A 8 -38.24 39.36 -41.73
N LEU A 9 -37.96 39.23 -40.44
CA LEU A 9 -36.72 38.64 -39.92
C LEU A 9 -36.87 37.13 -39.97
N PRO A 10 -35.90 36.37 -40.53
CA PRO A 10 -35.86 34.93 -40.36
C PRO A 10 -35.33 34.60 -38.99
N ALA A 11 -36.09 33.79 -38.21
CA ALA A 11 -35.65 33.20 -36.98
C ALA A 11 -34.62 32.11 -37.26
N LEU A 12 -33.34 32.40 -36.88
CA LEU A 12 -32.27 31.40 -36.95
C LEU A 12 -32.42 30.47 -35.70
N CYS A 13 -32.92 29.27 -35.88
CA CYS A 13 -32.86 28.18 -34.89
C CYS A 13 -31.43 27.68 -34.78
N PHE A 14 -30.71 28.09 -33.74
CA PHE A 14 -29.46 27.42 -33.33
C PHE A 14 -29.82 26.07 -32.69
N ALA A 15 -29.67 24.99 -33.44
CA ALA A 15 -29.64 23.64 -32.89
C ALA A 15 -28.30 23.45 -32.16
N PHE A 16 -28.32 23.51 -30.85
CA PHE A 16 -27.19 23.04 -30.03
C PHE A 16 -27.11 21.51 -30.19
N PHE A 17 -26.19 21.04 -31.01
CA PHE A 17 -25.73 19.67 -30.93
C PHE A 17 -24.91 19.54 -29.64
N GLN A 18 -25.50 19.04 -28.58
CA GLN A 18 -24.76 18.44 -27.48
C GLN A 18 -24.11 17.16 -28.06
N THR A 19 -22.85 17.25 -28.42
CA THR A 19 -22.03 16.07 -28.58
C THR A 19 -21.90 15.46 -27.18
N ALA A 20 -22.65 14.36 -26.95
CA ALA A 20 -22.38 13.49 -25.84
C ALA A 20 -20.93 13.01 -26.03
N ASN A 21 -20.01 13.57 -25.24
CA ASN A 21 -18.69 12.98 -25.06
C ASN A 21 -18.91 11.61 -24.42
N SER A 22 -19.01 10.59 -25.25
CA SER A 22 -18.73 9.23 -24.83
C SER A 22 -17.28 9.27 -24.38
N GLN A 23 -17.04 9.28 -23.06
CA GLN A 23 -15.72 8.98 -22.52
C GLN A 23 -15.33 7.63 -23.13
N THR A 24 -14.44 7.64 -24.11
CA THR A 24 -13.74 6.45 -24.59
C THR A 24 -13.01 5.92 -23.35
N LYS A 25 -13.43 4.75 -22.83
CA LYS A 25 -12.70 4.07 -21.76
C LYS A 25 -11.23 4.04 -22.19
N ASP A 26 -10.36 4.57 -21.35
CA ASP A 26 -8.94 4.63 -21.66
C ASP A 26 -8.46 3.19 -21.93
N ALA A 27 -8.00 2.92 -23.15
CA ALA A 27 -7.57 1.60 -23.57
C ALA A 27 -6.46 1.04 -22.66
N ALA A 28 -5.75 1.91 -21.94
CA ALA A 28 -4.72 1.54 -20.99
C ALA A 28 -5.21 0.75 -19.77
N TYR A 29 -6.51 0.73 -19.47
CA TYR A 29 -7.04 -0.03 -18.31
C TYR A 29 -7.98 -1.18 -18.72
N MET A 30 -7.90 -1.61 -19.99
CA MET A 30 -8.71 -2.71 -20.55
C MET A 30 -7.90 -3.98 -20.82
N GLU A 31 -6.62 -4.00 -20.47
CA GLU A 31 -5.74 -5.12 -20.75
C GLU A 31 -6.12 -6.35 -19.92
N LYS A 32 -5.77 -7.51 -20.44
CA LYS A 32 -5.91 -8.77 -19.71
C LYS A 32 -5.19 -8.70 -18.36
N HIS A 33 -5.83 -9.20 -17.32
CA HIS A 33 -5.37 -9.20 -15.92
C HIS A 33 -5.33 -7.81 -15.23
N ARG A 34 -5.77 -6.74 -15.87
CA ARG A 34 -5.88 -5.43 -15.24
C ARG A 34 -6.89 -5.51 -14.07
N PRO A 35 -6.48 -5.16 -12.84
CA PRO A 35 -7.42 -5.14 -11.72
C PRO A 35 -8.46 -4.03 -11.91
N GLN A 36 -9.68 -4.26 -11.38
CA GLN A 36 -10.79 -3.32 -11.55
C GLN A 36 -10.94 -2.35 -10.37
N ILE A 37 -10.46 -2.72 -9.19
CA ILE A 37 -10.62 -1.97 -7.93
C ILE A 37 -9.30 -1.69 -7.21
N HIS A 38 -8.18 -2.14 -7.76
CA HIS A 38 -6.85 -1.88 -7.22
C HIS A 38 -6.14 -0.83 -8.06
N PHE A 39 -5.40 0.06 -7.42
CA PHE A 39 -4.50 0.94 -8.16
C PHE A 39 -3.42 0.13 -8.87
N SER A 40 -3.16 0.46 -10.12
CA SER A 40 -2.06 -0.07 -10.93
C SER A 40 -1.56 1.03 -11.87
N PRO A 41 -0.26 1.10 -12.20
CA PRO A 41 0.27 2.16 -13.05
C PRO A 41 -0.31 2.04 -14.46
N LYS A 42 -0.51 3.14 -15.14
CA LYS A 42 -0.98 3.16 -16.54
C LYS A 42 -0.08 2.32 -17.44
N LYS A 43 1.23 2.40 -17.23
CA LYS A 43 2.27 1.61 -17.92
C LYS A 43 3.48 1.39 -17.01
N GLY A 44 4.38 0.50 -17.43
CA GLY A 44 5.65 0.26 -16.76
C GLY A 44 5.52 -0.58 -15.48
N TRP A 45 6.57 -0.60 -14.72
CA TRP A 45 6.68 -1.32 -13.44
C TRP A 45 6.26 -0.46 -12.27
N MET A 46 5.62 -1.06 -11.27
CA MET A 46 5.52 -0.50 -9.93
C MET A 46 5.81 -1.56 -8.87
N ASN A 47 6.31 -1.14 -7.70
CA ASN A 47 6.38 -1.93 -6.49
C ASN A 47 5.88 -1.11 -5.28
N ASP A 48 6.70 -0.82 -4.30
CA ASP A 48 6.32 -0.25 -3.02
C ASP A 48 5.44 1.00 -3.13
N PRO A 49 4.29 1.05 -2.45
CA PRO A 49 3.65 2.32 -2.14
C PRO A 49 4.52 3.08 -1.16
N ASN A 50 4.77 4.35 -1.39
CA ASN A 50 5.62 5.18 -0.54
C ASN A 50 5.16 6.64 -0.55
N GLY A 51 5.79 7.50 0.25
CA GLY A 51 5.50 8.92 0.26
C GLY A 51 4.04 9.30 0.56
N MET A 52 3.27 8.39 1.14
CA MET A 52 1.82 8.57 1.26
C MET A 52 1.46 9.61 2.29
N VAL A 53 0.67 10.62 1.88
CA VAL A 53 0.26 11.74 2.72
C VAL A 53 -1.15 12.22 2.33
N PHE A 54 -1.94 12.62 3.32
CA PHE A 54 -3.23 13.27 3.12
C PHE A 54 -3.08 14.79 3.25
N LEU A 55 -3.52 15.52 2.24
CA LEU A 55 -3.47 16.98 2.23
C LEU A 55 -4.69 17.56 1.49
N ASN A 56 -5.35 18.55 2.08
CA ASN A 56 -6.44 19.32 1.46
C ASN A 56 -7.53 18.45 0.77
N GLY A 57 -7.94 17.36 1.43
CA GLY A 57 -8.97 16.45 0.93
C GLY A 57 -8.49 15.43 -0.11
N LYS A 58 -7.20 15.37 -0.38
CA LYS A 58 -6.60 14.41 -1.32
C LYS A 58 -5.67 13.45 -0.60
N TYR A 59 -5.78 12.17 -0.92
CA TYR A 59 -4.83 11.13 -0.59
C TYR A 59 -3.77 11.08 -1.70
N HIS A 60 -2.55 11.44 -1.40
CA HIS A 60 -1.41 11.28 -2.31
C HIS A 60 -0.82 9.89 -2.11
N LEU A 61 -0.61 9.18 -3.19
CA LEU A 61 0.07 7.89 -3.27
C LEU A 61 1.26 8.05 -4.21
N PHE A 62 2.45 8.00 -3.65
CA PHE A 62 3.64 7.82 -4.48
C PHE A 62 3.99 6.33 -4.51
N PHE A 63 4.74 5.91 -5.50
CA PHE A 63 5.11 4.51 -5.67
C PHE A 63 6.43 4.37 -6.42
N GLN A 64 7.15 3.32 -6.10
CA GLN A 64 8.33 2.93 -6.84
C GLN A 64 7.94 2.62 -8.29
N HIS A 65 8.57 3.29 -9.25
CA HIS A 65 8.17 3.24 -10.64
C HIS A 65 9.36 3.17 -11.59
N ASN A 66 9.33 2.19 -12.50
CA ASN A 66 10.17 2.19 -13.69
C ASN A 66 9.29 2.51 -14.91
N PRO A 67 9.34 3.74 -15.44
CA PRO A 67 8.47 4.15 -16.56
C PRO A 67 8.84 3.53 -17.90
N ASP A 68 10.07 3.01 -18.02
CA ASP A 68 10.66 2.57 -19.30
C ASP A 68 10.60 1.06 -19.48
N SER A 69 10.22 0.31 -18.44
CA SER A 69 10.17 -1.15 -18.48
C SER A 69 9.08 -1.71 -17.57
N THR A 70 8.71 -2.99 -17.79
CA THR A 70 7.83 -3.75 -16.91
C THR A 70 8.58 -4.69 -15.97
N VAL A 71 9.86 -4.46 -15.76
CA VAL A 71 10.68 -5.12 -14.74
C VAL A 71 11.30 -4.09 -13.82
N TRP A 72 11.70 -4.53 -12.64
CA TRP A 72 12.42 -3.69 -11.71
C TRP A 72 13.69 -3.11 -12.36
N GLY A 73 14.00 -1.86 -12.10
CA GLY A 73 15.12 -1.16 -12.69
C GLY A 73 15.30 0.24 -12.10
N PRO A 74 15.82 1.23 -12.85
CA PRO A 74 16.03 2.56 -12.32
C PRO A 74 14.74 3.18 -11.78
N MET A 75 14.66 3.29 -10.44
CA MET A 75 13.44 3.72 -9.74
C MET A 75 13.26 5.23 -9.74
N HIS A 76 12.02 5.63 -9.99
CA HIS A 76 11.46 6.95 -9.82
C HIS A 76 10.35 6.89 -8.76
N TRP A 77 9.86 8.03 -8.28
CA TRP A 77 8.57 8.08 -7.63
C TRP A 77 7.49 8.45 -8.65
N GLY A 78 6.65 7.47 -9.00
CA GLY A 78 5.36 7.73 -9.62
C GLY A 78 4.43 8.42 -8.63
N HIS A 79 3.35 9.06 -9.11
CA HIS A 79 2.43 9.81 -8.28
C HIS A 79 0.99 9.59 -8.73
N ALA A 80 0.11 9.35 -7.78
CA ALA A 80 -1.34 9.32 -8.00
C ALA A 80 -2.07 10.01 -6.85
N VAL A 81 -3.27 10.50 -7.12
CA VAL A 81 -4.12 11.15 -6.12
C VAL A 81 -5.53 10.58 -6.14
N SER A 82 -6.18 10.59 -4.98
CA SER A 82 -7.58 10.20 -4.82
C SER A 82 -8.26 11.06 -3.76
N THR A 83 -9.54 11.33 -3.92
CA THR A 83 -10.37 11.95 -2.87
C THR A 83 -11.13 10.92 -2.03
N ASP A 84 -11.13 9.64 -2.45
CA ASP A 84 -11.94 8.58 -1.86
C ASP A 84 -11.23 7.23 -1.68
N LEU A 85 -9.90 7.15 -1.93
CA LEU A 85 -9.08 5.93 -1.84
C LEU A 85 -9.50 4.81 -2.83
N VAL A 86 -10.42 5.10 -3.72
CA VAL A 86 -11.02 4.14 -4.67
C VAL A 86 -10.77 4.55 -6.12
N HIS A 87 -11.04 5.81 -6.43
CA HIS A 87 -10.81 6.37 -7.75
C HIS A 87 -9.52 7.17 -7.74
N TRP A 88 -8.58 6.73 -8.56
CA TRP A 88 -7.23 7.27 -8.62
C TRP A 88 -6.97 7.98 -9.94
N GLU A 89 -6.34 9.14 -9.85
CA GLU A 89 -5.78 9.88 -10.98
C GLU A 89 -4.25 9.80 -10.91
N GLU A 90 -3.63 9.22 -11.94
CA GLU A 90 -2.18 9.16 -12.06
C GLU A 90 -1.66 10.50 -12.59
N LEU A 91 -0.75 11.10 -11.84
CA LEU A 91 -0.10 12.38 -12.15
C LEU A 91 1.29 12.14 -12.77
N PRO A 92 1.96 13.21 -13.26
CA PRO A 92 3.35 13.11 -13.69
C PRO A 92 4.27 12.56 -12.59
N ILE A 93 5.37 11.94 -13.00
CA ILE A 93 6.41 11.43 -12.09
C ILE A 93 6.87 12.58 -11.16
N ALA A 94 6.87 12.32 -9.84
CA ALA A 94 7.23 13.32 -8.84
C ALA A 94 8.74 13.47 -8.67
N LEU A 95 9.48 12.36 -8.58
CA LEU A 95 10.92 12.38 -8.36
C LEU A 95 11.65 11.52 -9.40
N TYR A 96 12.68 12.09 -9.97
CA TYR A 96 13.56 11.47 -10.96
C TYR A 96 14.93 11.17 -10.37
N PRO A 97 15.64 10.13 -10.84
CA PRO A 97 17.05 9.89 -10.53
C PRO A 97 17.93 11.14 -10.73
N ASP A 98 19.03 11.23 -9.98
CA ASP A 98 20.03 12.26 -10.14
C ASP A 98 21.46 11.71 -9.87
N ALA A 99 22.42 12.61 -9.61
CA ALA A 99 23.80 12.23 -9.35
C ALA A 99 23.99 11.37 -8.07
N LEU A 100 23.04 11.42 -7.11
CA LEU A 100 23.08 10.58 -5.92
C LEU A 100 22.53 9.17 -6.17
N GLY A 101 21.85 8.96 -7.30
CA GLY A 101 21.33 7.66 -7.69
C GLY A 101 19.83 7.65 -8.03
N THR A 102 19.24 6.48 -8.02
CA THR A 102 17.81 6.24 -8.20
C THR A 102 17.03 6.53 -6.92
N ILE A 103 15.73 6.73 -7.05
CA ILE A 103 14.86 7.13 -5.94
C ILE A 103 14.21 5.89 -5.36
N PHE A 104 14.74 5.36 -4.26
CA PHE A 104 14.14 4.25 -3.53
C PHE A 104 13.03 4.73 -2.59
N SER A 105 12.42 3.80 -1.88
CA SER A 105 11.26 4.05 -1.03
C SER A 105 11.53 5.05 0.11
N GLY A 106 10.46 5.55 0.68
CA GLY A 106 10.48 6.51 1.76
C GLY A 106 9.09 6.99 2.13
N SER A 107 8.99 8.17 2.72
CA SER A 107 7.75 8.75 3.22
C SER A 107 7.60 10.22 2.84
N ALA A 108 6.40 10.78 3.02
CA ALA A 108 6.17 12.21 2.94
C ALA A 108 5.43 12.71 4.19
N VAL A 109 5.74 13.92 4.60
CA VAL A 109 5.14 14.61 5.74
C VAL A 109 4.73 16.02 5.35
N ILE A 110 3.82 16.63 6.12
CA ILE A 110 3.48 18.05 6.03
C ILE A 110 4.19 18.78 7.16
N ASP A 111 5.15 19.64 6.80
CA ASP A 111 5.86 20.48 7.73
C ASP A 111 5.04 21.74 8.05
N LYS A 112 4.10 21.59 9.00
CA LYS A 112 3.15 22.64 9.36
C LYS A 112 3.84 23.86 9.93
N ASP A 113 4.86 23.65 10.75
CA ASP A 113 5.54 24.66 11.52
C ASP A 113 6.80 25.22 10.81
N ASN A 114 7.01 24.79 9.55
CA ASN A 114 8.18 25.21 8.77
C ASN A 114 9.51 24.91 9.47
N THR A 115 9.60 23.76 10.10
CA THR A 115 10.81 23.35 10.84
C THR A 115 12.00 23.17 9.91
N ALA A 116 11.74 22.71 8.66
CA ALA A 116 12.76 22.56 7.63
C ALA A 116 13.10 23.87 6.90
N GLY A 117 12.35 24.96 7.12
CA GLY A 117 12.60 26.25 6.49
C GLY A 117 12.32 26.28 4.98
N PHE A 118 11.45 25.38 4.46
CA PHE A 118 11.05 25.39 3.05
C PHE A 118 9.76 26.18 2.77
N GLY A 119 9.02 26.51 3.80
CA GLY A 119 7.72 27.18 3.77
C GLY A 119 6.72 26.44 4.65
N ALA A 120 5.78 27.18 5.26
CA ALA A 120 4.74 26.58 6.09
C ALA A 120 3.85 25.63 5.26
N ASN A 121 3.52 24.48 5.84
CA ASN A 121 2.78 23.40 5.19
C ASN A 121 3.47 22.81 3.94
N ALA A 122 4.79 22.97 3.79
CA ALA A 122 5.51 22.27 2.75
C ALA A 122 5.30 20.76 2.86
N MET A 123 5.00 20.12 1.74
CA MET A 123 5.05 18.66 1.65
C MET A 123 6.51 18.25 1.47
N VAL A 124 7.07 17.52 2.43
CA VAL A 124 8.48 17.10 2.41
C VAL A 124 8.54 15.60 2.20
N ALA A 125 9.14 15.16 1.11
CA ALA A 125 9.48 13.76 0.86
C ALA A 125 10.84 13.46 1.47
N ILE A 126 10.95 12.34 2.18
CA ILE A 126 12.18 11.77 2.70
C ILE A 126 12.33 10.41 2.06
N TYR A 127 13.41 10.17 1.33
CA TYR A 127 13.60 8.98 0.52
C TYR A 127 15.05 8.52 0.51
N THR A 128 15.26 7.27 0.09
CA THR A 128 16.59 6.73 -0.09
C THR A 128 17.09 7.01 -1.50
N SER A 129 18.28 7.62 -1.60
CA SER A 129 19.05 7.67 -2.85
C SER A 129 19.95 6.43 -2.93
N HIS A 130 19.80 5.62 -3.99
CA HIS A 130 20.55 4.38 -4.19
C HIS A 130 21.46 4.49 -5.41
N SER A 131 22.76 4.29 -5.20
CA SER A 131 23.77 4.41 -6.25
C SER A 131 24.12 3.03 -6.84
N HIS A 132 23.48 2.64 -7.93
CA HIS A 132 23.83 1.42 -8.68
C HIS A 132 25.28 1.41 -9.18
N ALA A 133 25.88 2.56 -9.44
CA ALA A 133 27.28 2.63 -9.85
C ALA A 133 28.20 2.19 -8.71
N MET A 134 28.00 2.73 -7.50
CA MET A 134 28.77 2.33 -6.33
C MET A 134 28.54 0.86 -5.96
N GLU A 135 27.29 0.37 -6.06
CA GLU A 135 26.97 -1.03 -5.82
C GLU A 135 27.71 -1.95 -6.78
N LYS A 136 27.72 -1.64 -8.08
CA LYS A 136 28.46 -2.39 -9.10
C LYS A 136 29.97 -2.41 -8.84
N ASP A 137 30.51 -1.34 -8.28
CA ASP A 137 31.91 -1.22 -7.91
C ASP A 137 32.23 -1.88 -6.56
N GLY A 138 31.25 -2.49 -5.89
CA GLY A 138 31.39 -3.27 -4.66
C GLY A 138 31.46 -2.43 -3.37
N PHE A 139 31.00 -1.17 -3.40
CA PHE A 139 30.91 -0.36 -2.20
C PHE A 139 29.71 -0.78 -1.34
N GLU A 140 29.83 -0.65 -0.01
CA GLU A 140 28.72 -0.92 0.91
C GLU A 140 27.85 0.32 1.17
N LYS A 141 28.40 1.52 1.05
CA LYS A 141 27.71 2.79 1.33
C LYS A 141 26.90 3.30 0.14
N VAL A 142 26.09 2.44 -0.44
CA VAL A 142 25.37 2.71 -1.69
C VAL A 142 24.06 3.47 -1.49
N GLU A 143 23.55 3.51 -0.26
CA GLU A 143 22.26 4.11 0.12
C GLU A 143 22.46 5.25 1.10
N THR A 144 21.78 6.38 0.86
CA THR A 144 21.79 7.55 1.73
C THR A 144 20.38 8.15 1.78
N GLN A 145 20.03 8.88 2.86
CA GLN A 145 18.71 9.48 2.94
C GLN A 145 18.74 10.91 2.42
N SER A 146 17.80 11.24 1.56
CA SER A 146 17.65 12.52 0.88
C SER A 146 16.26 13.10 1.10
N ILE A 147 16.10 14.42 0.88
CA ILE A 147 14.80 15.10 0.93
C ILE A 147 14.53 15.91 -0.31
N ALA A 148 13.23 16.03 -0.63
CA ALA A 148 12.70 16.97 -1.58
C ALA A 148 11.44 17.61 -0.99
N TYR A 149 11.07 18.79 -1.46
CA TYR A 149 9.90 19.49 -0.98
C TYR A 149 9.04 20.04 -2.12
N SER A 150 7.75 20.17 -1.85
CA SER A 150 6.75 20.75 -2.72
C SER A 150 5.98 21.82 -1.96
N LEU A 151 5.68 22.94 -2.64
CA LEU A 151 4.87 24.05 -2.12
C LEU A 151 3.51 24.16 -2.85
N ASP A 152 3.22 23.23 -3.75
CA ASP A 152 2.05 23.22 -4.62
C ASP A 152 1.31 21.86 -4.58
N GLU A 153 1.18 21.29 -3.37
CA GLU A 153 0.47 20.01 -3.13
C GLU A 153 1.05 18.82 -3.92
N GLY A 154 2.38 18.76 -4.05
CA GLY A 154 3.07 17.63 -4.69
C GLY A 154 3.05 17.65 -6.22
N ILE A 155 2.66 18.75 -6.86
CA ILE A 155 2.69 18.90 -8.33
C ILE A 155 4.12 19.06 -8.83
N THR A 156 4.89 19.94 -8.18
CA THR A 156 6.31 20.13 -8.49
C THR A 156 7.18 19.91 -7.25
N TRP A 157 8.38 19.41 -7.48
CA TRP A 157 9.30 19.02 -6.41
C TRP A 157 10.66 19.66 -6.58
N THR A 158 11.21 20.17 -5.49
CA THR A 158 12.57 20.70 -5.43
C THR A 158 13.41 19.82 -4.51
N LYS A 159 14.44 19.18 -5.05
CA LYS A 159 15.41 18.43 -4.24
C LYS A 159 16.26 19.40 -3.41
N TYR A 160 16.48 19.05 -2.14
CA TYR A 160 17.29 19.88 -1.26
C TYR A 160 18.76 19.87 -1.68
N LYS A 161 19.36 21.05 -1.79
CA LYS A 161 20.76 21.20 -2.26
C LYS A 161 21.79 20.61 -1.28
N GLY A 162 21.42 20.43 -0.01
CA GLY A 162 22.27 19.84 1.02
C GLY A 162 22.12 18.31 1.17
N ASN A 163 21.48 17.65 0.20
CA ASN A 163 21.42 16.18 0.21
C ASN A 163 22.80 15.53 0.04
N PRO A 164 23.05 14.36 0.65
CA PRO A 164 22.14 13.63 1.52
C PRO A 164 22.05 14.25 2.93
N VAL A 165 20.86 14.22 3.54
CA VAL A 165 20.64 14.69 4.93
C VAL A 165 21.04 13.65 5.98
N LEU A 166 21.12 12.37 5.62
CA LEU A 166 21.65 11.30 6.45
C LEU A 166 22.59 10.44 5.61
N PRO A 167 23.92 10.63 5.74
CA PRO A 167 24.91 9.82 5.05
C PRO A 167 24.94 8.40 5.61
N ASN A 168 25.34 7.43 4.79
CA ASN A 168 25.47 6.04 5.20
C ASN A 168 26.68 5.82 6.12
N PRO A 169 26.49 5.27 7.31
CA PRO A 169 27.60 5.03 8.26
C PRO A 169 28.47 3.80 7.91
N GLY A 170 28.12 3.00 6.92
CA GLY A 170 28.79 1.76 6.53
C GLY A 170 27.87 0.54 6.61
N ILE A 171 26.56 0.72 6.35
CA ILE A 171 25.54 -0.32 6.40
C ILE A 171 25.08 -0.58 4.94
N ARG A 172 25.12 -1.81 4.50
CA ARG A 172 24.79 -2.16 3.11
C ARG A 172 23.33 -1.84 2.77
N ASP A 173 22.40 -2.37 3.57
CA ASP A 173 20.96 -2.14 3.41
C ASP A 173 20.53 -1.06 4.42
N PHE A 174 20.46 0.20 3.97
CA PHE A 174 20.24 1.40 4.78
C PHE A 174 19.19 2.28 4.13
N ARG A 175 17.90 1.87 4.21
CA ARG A 175 16.85 2.42 3.35
C ARG A 175 15.47 2.51 3.97
N ASP A 176 14.54 3.07 3.20
CA ASP A 176 13.10 3.15 3.44
C ASP A 176 12.73 3.98 4.67
N PRO A 177 13.12 5.27 4.73
CA PRO A 177 12.86 6.11 5.88
C PRO A 177 11.36 6.42 6.02
N LYS A 178 10.75 6.00 7.13
CA LYS A 178 9.42 6.47 7.54
C LYS A 178 9.58 7.55 8.59
N VAL A 179 9.05 8.74 8.30
CA VAL A 179 9.18 9.91 9.17
C VAL A 179 7.81 10.32 9.69
N ALA A 180 7.72 10.66 10.98
CA ALA A 180 6.55 11.19 11.64
C ALA A 180 6.94 12.23 12.69
N TRP A 181 6.07 13.22 12.91
CA TRP A 181 6.22 14.17 14.00
C TRP A 181 5.85 13.53 15.33
N TYR A 182 6.71 13.64 16.32
CA TYR A 182 6.47 13.15 17.68
C TYR A 182 6.25 14.34 18.62
N GLU A 183 4.99 14.60 18.92
CA GLU A 183 4.54 15.79 19.62
C GLU A 183 5.16 15.96 21.01
N PRO A 184 5.34 14.89 21.83
CA PRO A 184 5.91 15.06 23.18
C PRO A 184 7.32 15.64 23.23
N THR A 185 8.17 15.33 22.25
CA THR A 185 9.55 15.84 22.18
C THR A 185 9.73 16.97 21.17
N LYS A 186 8.67 17.33 20.41
CA LYS A 186 8.73 18.33 19.34
C LYS A 186 9.84 18.03 18.31
N LYS A 187 9.92 16.78 17.89
CA LYS A 187 10.91 16.30 16.92
C LYS A 187 10.27 15.40 15.86
N TRP A 188 10.88 15.39 14.72
CA TRP A 188 10.66 14.36 13.71
C TRP A 188 11.38 13.09 14.12
N ILE A 189 10.70 11.96 14.02
CA ILE A 189 11.27 10.63 14.23
C ILE A 189 11.32 9.92 12.88
N MET A 190 12.47 9.37 12.54
CA MET A 190 12.68 8.49 11.40
C MET A 190 12.84 7.06 11.90
N THR A 191 12.04 6.17 11.35
CA THR A 191 12.17 4.72 11.48
C THR A 191 12.82 4.24 10.19
N LEU A 192 14.05 3.72 10.26
CA LEU A 192 14.86 3.35 9.11
C LEU A 192 15.21 1.86 9.16
N ALA A 193 15.01 1.16 8.05
CA ALA A 193 15.48 -0.21 7.89
C ALA A 193 17.01 -0.24 7.73
N THR A 194 17.66 -1.09 8.53
CA THR A 194 19.11 -1.24 8.56
C THR A 194 19.49 -2.71 8.61
N MET A 195 19.61 -3.33 7.43
CA MET A 195 19.81 -4.77 7.23
C MET A 195 18.61 -5.60 7.78
N ASP A 196 18.77 -6.21 8.96
CA ASP A 196 17.78 -7.08 9.61
C ASP A 196 17.26 -6.52 10.94
N HIS A 197 17.33 -5.21 11.09
CA HIS A 197 16.82 -4.49 12.28
C HIS A 197 16.39 -3.06 11.91
N ILE A 198 15.77 -2.36 12.84
CA ILE A 198 15.35 -0.96 12.70
C ILE A 198 16.30 -0.07 13.49
N THR A 199 16.69 1.06 12.91
CA THR A 199 17.34 2.15 13.61
C THR A 199 16.42 3.37 13.66
N PHE A 200 16.22 3.92 14.86
CA PHE A 200 15.46 5.15 15.06
C PHE A 200 16.42 6.34 15.07
N TYR A 201 15.99 7.41 14.42
CA TYR A 201 16.66 8.72 14.44
C TYR A 201 15.66 9.79 14.83
N SER A 202 16.16 10.90 15.40
CA SER A 202 15.37 12.10 15.64
C SER A 202 15.99 13.32 14.95
N SER A 203 15.15 14.29 14.58
CA SER A 203 15.57 15.54 13.97
C SER A 203 14.66 16.69 14.40
N PRO A 204 15.21 17.88 14.67
CA PRO A 204 14.40 19.09 14.88
C PRO A 204 13.89 19.71 13.56
N ASP A 205 14.50 19.37 12.41
CA ASP A 205 14.39 20.15 11.18
C ASP A 205 14.40 19.33 9.88
N LEU A 206 14.23 18.01 9.94
CA LEU A 206 14.29 17.08 8.80
C LEU A 206 15.66 17.01 8.08
N LYS A 207 16.64 17.76 8.51
CA LYS A 207 17.97 17.88 7.87
C LYS A 207 19.09 17.34 8.73
N ASN A 208 18.99 17.53 10.04
CA ASN A 208 19.99 17.13 11.00
C ASN A 208 19.46 15.98 11.85
N TRP A 209 20.02 14.78 11.67
CA TRP A 209 19.53 13.55 12.28
C TRP A 209 20.48 13.03 13.34
N THR A 210 19.95 12.59 14.48
CA THR A 210 20.67 11.95 15.59
C THR A 210 20.14 10.53 15.75
N GLU A 211 21.03 9.54 15.81
CA GLU A 211 20.66 8.15 16.13
C GLU A 211 20.17 8.07 17.57
N GLU A 212 19.04 7.44 17.81
CA GLU A 212 18.41 7.28 19.11
C GLU A 212 18.57 5.86 19.64
N SER A 213 18.10 4.86 18.89
CA SER A 213 18.14 3.46 19.31
C SER A 213 18.01 2.49 18.14
N LYS A 214 18.17 1.20 18.45
CA LYS A 214 17.98 0.09 17.50
C LYS A 214 17.00 -0.92 18.06
N PHE A 215 16.21 -1.53 17.16
CA PHE A 215 15.22 -2.55 17.50
C PHE A 215 15.29 -3.73 16.54
N GLY A 216 15.06 -4.94 17.04
CA GLY A 216 14.75 -6.12 16.24
C GLY A 216 15.88 -7.13 16.10
N LYS A 217 17.11 -6.82 16.50
CA LYS A 217 18.26 -7.71 16.29
C LYS A 217 18.03 -9.17 16.70
N ASN A 218 17.21 -9.40 17.73
CA ASN A 218 16.94 -10.75 18.28
C ASN A 218 15.42 -11.02 18.40
N ILE A 219 14.58 -10.22 17.75
CA ILE A 219 13.12 -10.29 17.83
C ILE A 219 12.54 -10.18 16.42
N GLY A 220 11.53 -10.98 16.10
CA GLY A 220 10.88 -11.00 14.81
C GLY A 220 11.44 -12.06 13.87
N ALA A 221 10.93 -12.09 12.65
CA ALA A 221 11.41 -12.95 11.59
C ALA A 221 12.72 -12.43 11.02
N HIS A 222 13.66 -13.32 10.79
CA HIS A 222 14.97 -13.06 10.20
C HIS A 222 15.23 -14.01 9.02
N GLY A 223 16.38 -13.87 8.38
CA GLY A 223 16.76 -14.66 7.19
C GLY A 223 16.50 -13.93 5.88
N GLY A 224 16.01 -12.70 5.96
CA GLY A 224 15.86 -11.76 4.87
C GLY A 224 16.22 -10.35 5.30
N VAL A 225 16.15 -9.41 4.36
CA VAL A 225 16.36 -7.98 4.61
C VAL A 225 15.07 -7.37 5.15
N TRP A 226 15.19 -6.52 6.16
CA TRP A 226 14.09 -5.73 6.65
C TRP A 226 13.94 -4.46 5.81
N GLU A 227 12.70 -4.12 5.44
CA GLU A 227 12.38 -3.04 4.51
C GLU A 227 11.10 -2.30 4.93
N CYS A 228 10.90 -1.10 4.41
CA CYS A 228 9.67 -0.31 4.52
C CYS A 228 9.05 -0.33 5.93
N PRO A 229 9.76 0.14 6.98
CA PRO A 229 9.21 0.17 8.32
C PRO A 229 8.15 1.28 8.47
N ASP A 230 7.25 1.11 9.43
CA ASP A 230 6.31 2.16 9.83
C ASP A 230 6.04 2.09 11.33
N ILE A 231 5.92 3.23 12.01
CA ILE A 231 5.60 3.30 13.43
C ILE A 231 4.47 4.31 13.68
N PHE A 232 3.46 3.89 14.39
CA PHE A 232 2.31 4.74 14.72
C PHE A 232 1.56 4.24 15.96
N PRO A 233 0.86 5.12 16.68
CA PRO A 233 -0.03 4.72 17.75
C PRO A 233 -1.43 4.35 17.22
N LEU A 234 -2.04 3.37 17.88
CA LEU A 234 -3.47 3.05 17.80
C LEU A 234 -4.08 3.18 19.20
N ASN A 235 -5.37 3.50 19.28
CA ASN A 235 -6.09 3.59 20.55
C ASN A 235 -6.97 2.36 20.79
N HIS A 236 -6.87 1.78 21.99
CA HIS A 236 -7.74 0.72 22.44
C HIS A 236 -8.32 1.12 23.81
N GLU A 237 -9.61 1.43 23.87
CA GLU A 237 -10.31 1.81 25.10
C GLU A 237 -9.60 2.90 25.92
N GLY A 238 -9.06 3.92 25.24
CA GLY A 238 -8.36 5.05 25.85
C GLY A 238 -6.87 4.79 26.12
N LYS A 239 -6.36 3.57 25.94
CA LYS A 239 -4.95 3.25 26.02
C LYS A 239 -4.31 3.35 24.62
N GLN A 240 -3.21 4.10 24.54
CA GLN A 240 -2.39 4.15 23.34
C GLN A 240 -1.48 2.92 23.29
N VAL A 241 -1.54 2.19 22.16
CA VAL A 241 -0.66 1.06 21.83
C VAL A 241 0.12 1.41 20.57
N TRP A 242 1.43 1.40 20.66
CA TRP A 242 2.28 1.64 19.49
C TRP A 242 2.42 0.37 18.66
N VAL A 243 2.37 0.54 17.35
CA VAL A 243 2.58 -0.51 16.37
C VAL A 243 3.80 -0.17 15.55
N LEU A 244 4.72 -1.10 15.46
CA LEU A 244 5.85 -1.07 14.53
C LEU A 244 5.61 -2.14 13.47
N ILE A 245 5.47 -1.72 12.22
CA ILE A 245 5.40 -2.60 11.04
C ILE A 245 6.78 -2.72 10.45
N VAL A 246 7.13 -3.93 9.99
CA VAL A 246 8.39 -4.22 9.31
C VAL A 246 8.15 -5.25 8.21
N ASN A 247 8.53 -4.91 7.01
CA ASN A 247 8.51 -5.84 5.89
C ASN A 247 9.80 -6.66 5.85
N ILE A 248 9.73 -7.90 5.38
CA ILE A 248 10.90 -8.79 5.25
C ILE A 248 10.88 -9.53 3.91
N ASN A 249 12.03 -9.63 3.26
CA ASN A 249 12.19 -10.40 2.04
C ASN A 249 13.59 -11.07 1.93
N PRO A 250 13.66 -12.43 1.76
CA PRO A 250 12.59 -13.39 2.00
C PRO A 250 12.32 -13.59 3.49
N GLY A 251 11.33 -14.39 3.86
CA GLY A 251 11.07 -14.74 5.27
C GLY A 251 9.60 -14.87 5.63
N GLY A 252 8.71 -14.68 4.65
CA GLY A 252 7.27 -14.75 4.85
C GLY A 252 6.74 -16.15 5.23
N PRO A 253 5.58 -16.23 5.91
CA PRO A 253 5.02 -17.48 6.43
C PRO A 253 4.59 -18.46 5.33
N ASN A 254 4.28 -17.96 4.13
CA ASN A 254 3.97 -18.75 2.95
C ASN A 254 5.04 -18.59 1.85
N GLY A 255 6.26 -18.16 2.22
CA GLY A 255 7.42 -17.95 1.36
C GLY A 255 7.48 -16.56 0.71
N GLY A 256 8.69 -16.15 0.35
CA GLY A 256 8.96 -14.86 -0.26
C GLY A 256 8.77 -13.68 0.70
N SER A 257 8.20 -12.62 0.20
CA SER A 257 8.00 -11.34 0.91
C SER A 257 6.81 -11.38 1.86
N ALA A 258 6.89 -10.68 2.99
CA ALA A 258 5.77 -10.55 3.94
C ALA A 258 5.92 -9.34 4.86
N THR A 259 4.85 -8.99 5.58
CA THR A 259 4.76 -7.88 6.52
C THR A 259 4.52 -8.37 7.93
N GLN A 260 5.51 -8.22 8.81
CA GLN A 260 5.39 -8.49 10.25
C GLN A 260 5.10 -7.22 11.03
N TYR A 261 4.59 -7.36 12.27
CA TYR A 261 4.37 -6.23 13.14
C TYR A 261 4.65 -6.57 14.61
N PHE A 262 4.89 -5.53 15.39
CA PHE A 262 5.08 -5.58 16.82
C PHE A 262 4.16 -4.56 17.49
N THR A 263 3.58 -4.93 18.63
CA THR A 263 2.84 -4.01 19.51
C THR A 263 3.70 -3.67 20.71
N GLY A 264 3.55 -2.46 21.26
CA GLY A 264 4.39 -2.04 22.39
C GLY A 264 4.17 -0.60 22.79
N ASN A 265 5.23 0.00 23.33
CA ASN A 265 5.32 1.40 23.69
C ASN A 265 6.49 2.08 22.99
N PHE A 266 6.33 3.34 22.64
CA PHE A 266 7.39 4.17 22.08
C PHE A 266 7.42 5.53 22.78
N ASP A 267 8.59 5.95 23.25
CA ASP A 267 8.79 7.17 24.03
C ASP A 267 9.43 8.33 23.24
N GLY A 268 9.57 8.14 21.93
CA GLY A 268 10.27 9.07 21.03
C GLY A 268 11.74 8.72 20.82
N HIS A 269 12.28 7.76 21.57
CA HIS A 269 13.65 7.30 21.51
C HIS A 269 13.74 5.79 21.32
N VAL A 270 12.98 5.02 22.11
CA VAL A 270 13.07 3.56 22.17
C VAL A 270 11.69 2.94 21.97
N PHE A 271 11.62 1.93 21.09
CA PHE A 271 10.46 1.05 21.00
C PHE A 271 10.65 -0.16 21.90
N THR A 272 9.72 -0.34 22.85
CA THR A 272 9.68 -1.48 23.76
C THR A 272 8.50 -2.37 23.40
N PRO A 273 8.70 -3.61 22.90
CA PRO A 273 7.62 -4.48 22.50
C PRO A 273 6.88 -5.07 23.70
N ASP A 274 5.59 -5.36 23.55
CA ASP A 274 4.78 -6.04 24.58
C ASP A 274 5.16 -7.52 24.72
N ASP A 275 5.60 -8.13 23.64
CA ASP A 275 6.04 -9.53 23.57
C ASP A 275 7.08 -9.75 22.46
N THR A 276 7.60 -10.97 22.35
CA THR A 276 8.64 -11.34 21.37
C THR A 276 8.11 -12.23 20.23
N GLU A 277 6.78 -12.42 20.15
CA GLU A 277 6.19 -13.25 19.10
C GLU A 277 6.25 -12.55 17.74
N THR A 278 6.56 -13.29 16.70
CA THR A 278 6.41 -12.81 15.33
C THR A 278 4.94 -12.83 14.94
N LYS A 279 4.39 -11.66 14.68
CA LYS A 279 3.01 -11.48 14.21
C LYS A 279 3.03 -10.99 12.78
N TRP A 280 2.14 -11.53 11.95
CA TRP A 280 2.03 -11.16 10.54
C TRP A 280 0.76 -10.34 10.30
N LEU A 281 0.91 -9.23 9.59
CA LEU A 281 -0.22 -8.39 9.22
C LEU A 281 -1.08 -9.06 8.14
N ASP A 282 -0.43 -9.80 7.26
CA ASP A 282 -1.04 -10.63 6.24
C ASP A 282 -0.28 -11.97 6.10
N TYR A 283 -1.01 -13.05 5.89
CA TYR A 283 -0.43 -14.38 5.63
C TYR A 283 -0.40 -14.72 4.14
N GLY A 284 -1.02 -13.90 3.29
CA GLY A 284 -0.90 -14.02 1.85
C GLY A 284 0.49 -13.66 1.37
N PRO A 285 0.92 -14.18 0.22
CA PRO A 285 2.23 -13.83 -0.36
C PRO A 285 2.22 -12.46 -1.06
N ASP A 286 1.06 -11.84 -1.28
CA ASP A 286 0.89 -10.68 -2.15
C ASP A 286 0.44 -9.43 -1.37
N ASP A 287 1.15 -9.11 -0.29
CA ASP A 287 1.00 -7.88 0.48
C ASP A 287 2.34 -7.49 1.10
N TYR A 288 3.09 -6.65 0.42
CA TYR A 288 4.46 -6.31 0.77
C TYR A 288 4.73 -4.80 0.72
N ALA A 289 5.81 -4.36 1.37
CA ALA A 289 6.25 -2.97 1.43
C ALA A 289 5.15 -2.00 1.91
N GLY A 290 4.16 -2.54 2.65
CA GLY A 290 3.00 -1.77 3.08
C GLY A 290 3.34 -0.81 4.20
N ILE A 291 2.82 0.42 4.08
CA ILE A 291 2.93 1.49 5.07
C ILE A 291 1.60 2.26 5.17
N THR A 292 1.49 3.14 6.18
CA THR A 292 0.31 3.99 6.37
C THR A 292 0.46 5.37 5.76
N TRP A 293 -0.68 6.01 5.43
CA TRP A 293 -0.73 7.43 5.10
C TRP A 293 -0.38 8.29 6.31
N SER A 294 0.44 9.30 6.10
CA SER A 294 0.64 10.37 7.09
C SER A 294 -0.46 11.42 7.01
N ASN A 295 -0.63 12.20 8.08
CA ASN A 295 -1.58 13.32 8.20
C ASN A 295 -3.07 12.95 8.04
N THR A 296 -3.46 11.70 8.36
CA THR A 296 -4.86 11.20 8.32
C THR A 296 -5.59 11.33 9.66
N GLY A 297 -5.03 12.06 10.63
CA GLY A 297 -5.57 12.14 11.98
C GLY A 297 -5.49 10.79 12.70
N ASP A 298 -6.59 10.39 13.34
CA ASP A 298 -6.66 9.15 14.13
C ASP A 298 -6.74 7.88 13.28
N ARG A 299 -7.13 8.00 12.02
CA ARG A 299 -7.19 6.85 11.10
C ARG A 299 -5.79 6.39 10.70
N LYS A 300 -5.54 5.11 10.75
CA LYS A 300 -4.33 4.49 10.21
C LYS A 300 -4.71 3.68 8.97
N ILE A 301 -4.60 4.33 7.83
CA ILE A 301 -4.96 3.76 6.52
C ILE A 301 -3.69 3.19 5.91
N PHE A 302 -3.72 1.90 5.63
CA PHE A 302 -2.61 1.10 5.13
C PHE A 302 -2.87 0.63 3.70
N ILE A 303 -1.83 0.52 2.90
CA ILE A 303 -1.83 -0.13 1.60
C ILE A 303 -0.48 -0.79 1.36
N GLY A 304 -0.45 -1.94 0.69
CA GLY A 304 0.78 -2.64 0.34
C GLY A 304 0.90 -2.91 -1.16
N TRP A 305 2.02 -3.39 -1.58
CA TRP A 305 2.27 -3.90 -2.92
C TRP A 305 1.65 -5.29 -3.07
N MET A 306 0.69 -5.43 -4.01
CA MET A 306 0.00 -6.70 -4.27
C MET A 306 0.82 -7.56 -5.24
N SER A 307 2.01 -7.94 -4.80
CA SER A 307 2.90 -8.87 -5.50
C SER A 307 3.95 -9.46 -4.54
N ASN A 308 4.89 -10.24 -5.09
CA ASN A 308 5.95 -10.89 -4.32
C ASN A 308 7.24 -10.92 -5.14
N TRP A 309 8.38 -10.64 -4.51
CA TRP A 309 9.67 -10.67 -5.18
C TRP A 309 10.03 -12.01 -5.82
N ALA A 310 9.47 -13.12 -5.32
CA ALA A 310 9.65 -14.44 -5.89
C ALA A 310 9.18 -14.56 -7.36
N TYR A 311 8.27 -13.70 -7.83
CA TYR A 311 7.71 -13.78 -9.19
C TYR A 311 7.33 -12.44 -9.83
N ALA A 312 7.46 -11.33 -9.15
CA ALA A 312 6.97 -10.04 -9.65
C ALA A 312 7.49 -9.68 -11.05
N ASN A 313 8.76 -9.95 -11.33
CA ASN A 313 9.37 -9.61 -12.62
C ASN A 313 8.85 -10.44 -13.81
N ILE A 314 8.14 -11.55 -13.56
CA ILE A 314 7.73 -12.52 -14.59
C ILE A 314 6.22 -12.77 -14.65
N VAL A 315 5.40 -12.02 -13.89
CA VAL A 315 3.94 -12.13 -14.00
C VAL A 315 3.48 -11.81 -15.43
N PRO A 316 2.43 -12.48 -15.96
CA PRO A 316 2.07 -12.45 -17.38
C PRO A 316 1.28 -11.20 -17.79
N THR A 317 1.77 -10.02 -17.42
CA THR A 317 1.29 -8.71 -17.90
C THR A 317 2.26 -8.15 -18.94
N VAL A 318 1.81 -7.27 -19.85
CA VAL A 318 2.60 -6.84 -21.00
C VAL A 318 3.07 -5.39 -20.86
N ASN A 319 2.14 -4.43 -20.81
CA ASN A 319 2.49 -3.01 -20.84
C ASN A 319 2.59 -2.38 -19.45
N TRP A 320 2.19 -3.09 -18.43
CA TRP A 320 2.17 -2.66 -17.04
C TRP A 320 2.48 -3.84 -16.13
N ARG A 321 2.92 -3.58 -14.93
CA ARG A 321 3.20 -4.63 -13.97
C ARG A 321 2.99 -4.18 -12.54
N SER A 322 2.32 -5.06 -11.77
CA SER A 322 1.94 -4.90 -10.38
C SER A 322 0.74 -3.97 -10.11
N ALA A 323 0.23 -4.09 -8.92
CA ALA A 323 -0.85 -3.26 -8.38
C ALA A 323 -0.66 -3.13 -6.88
N ASN A 324 -1.37 -2.21 -6.25
CA ASN A 324 -1.47 -2.16 -4.79
C ASN A 324 -2.63 -3.01 -4.29
N THR A 325 -2.58 -3.41 -3.02
CA THR A 325 -3.75 -3.95 -2.32
C THR A 325 -4.85 -2.88 -2.26
N ILE A 326 -6.05 -3.22 -1.83
CA ILE A 326 -7.03 -2.19 -1.46
C ILE A 326 -6.59 -1.49 -0.19
N ALA A 327 -6.95 -0.23 -0.02
CA ALA A 327 -6.70 0.49 1.22
C ALA A 327 -7.46 -0.17 2.39
N ARG A 328 -6.78 -0.33 3.52
CA ARG A 328 -7.32 -0.95 4.74
C ARG A 328 -7.13 -0.02 5.93
N GLU A 329 -8.09 0.03 6.82
CA GLU A 329 -7.98 0.74 8.09
C GLU A 329 -7.50 -0.24 9.16
N LEU A 330 -6.45 0.14 9.87
CA LEU A 330 -5.86 -0.66 10.94
C LEU A 330 -6.47 -0.28 12.28
N ALA A 331 -6.71 -1.28 13.12
CA ALA A 331 -7.19 -1.10 14.48
C ALA A 331 -6.47 -2.06 15.43
N ILE A 332 -6.56 -1.81 16.74
CA ILE A 332 -6.09 -2.72 17.78
C ILE A 332 -7.25 -3.46 18.39
N GLU A 333 -7.09 -4.77 18.50
CA GLU A 333 -7.96 -5.65 19.26
C GLU A 333 -7.20 -6.31 20.40
N LYS A 334 -7.85 -6.53 21.53
CA LYS A 334 -7.27 -7.24 22.67
C LYS A 334 -7.83 -8.64 22.77
N THR A 335 -6.97 -9.65 22.79
CA THR A 335 -7.33 -11.04 22.94
C THR A 335 -6.50 -11.62 24.09
N GLY A 336 -7.15 -11.91 25.24
CA GLY A 336 -6.46 -12.23 26.48
C GLY A 336 -5.56 -11.06 26.89
N ASP A 337 -4.28 -11.33 27.08
CA ASP A 337 -3.29 -10.30 27.47
C ASP A 337 -2.57 -9.67 26.27
N LYS A 338 -2.87 -10.12 25.03
CA LYS A 338 -2.17 -9.68 23.82
C LYS A 338 -2.95 -8.62 23.04
N TYR A 339 -2.22 -7.67 22.49
CA TYR A 339 -2.72 -6.75 21.48
C TYR A 339 -2.42 -7.28 20.09
N LEU A 340 -3.44 -7.24 19.23
CA LEU A 340 -3.37 -7.68 17.84
C LEU A 340 -3.79 -6.54 16.91
N VAL A 341 -3.12 -6.41 15.79
CA VAL A 341 -3.55 -5.51 14.72
C VAL A 341 -4.60 -6.21 13.88
N SER A 342 -5.78 -5.62 13.80
CA SER A 342 -6.80 -5.99 12.81
C SER A 342 -6.76 -5.04 11.63
N SER A 343 -7.11 -5.53 10.45
CA SER A 343 -7.19 -4.71 9.24
C SER A 343 -8.50 -4.98 8.51
N ALA A 344 -9.22 -3.91 8.19
CA ALA A 344 -10.47 -3.99 7.45
C ALA A 344 -10.42 -3.11 6.19
N PRO A 345 -11.03 -3.51 5.08
CA PRO A 345 -11.19 -2.63 3.94
C PRO A 345 -11.81 -1.29 4.36
N VAL A 346 -11.28 -0.18 3.82
CA VAL A 346 -11.82 1.15 4.13
C VAL A 346 -13.29 1.27 3.71
N LYS A 347 -14.07 2.02 4.49
CA LYS A 347 -15.51 2.21 4.23
C LYS A 347 -15.80 2.88 2.88
N GLU A 348 -14.88 3.62 2.36
CA GLU A 348 -14.94 4.31 1.07
C GLU A 348 -15.21 3.34 -0.09
N LEU A 349 -14.81 2.08 0.03
CA LEU A 349 -15.14 1.03 -0.95
C LEU A 349 -16.65 0.77 -1.10
N ASP A 350 -17.46 1.22 -0.15
CA ASP A 350 -18.92 1.09 -0.23
C ASP A 350 -19.52 1.86 -1.42
N ILE A 351 -18.83 2.85 -1.96
CA ILE A 351 -19.24 3.59 -3.17
C ILE A 351 -19.33 2.67 -4.41
N LEU A 352 -18.58 1.56 -4.41
CA LEU A 352 -18.58 0.59 -5.51
C LEU A 352 -19.78 -0.37 -5.48
N LYS A 353 -20.58 -0.38 -4.41
CA LYS A 353 -21.73 -1.29 -4.27
C LYS A 353 -22.83 -0.90 -5.25
N ALA A 354 -23.05 -1.75 -6.27
CA ALA A 354 -24.09 -1.55 -7.27
C ALA A 354 -25.36 -2.35 -6.93
N THR A 355 -25.23 -3.65 -6.69
CA THR A 355 -26.36 -4.54 -6.37
C THR A 355 -25.96 -5.45 -5.21
N SER A 356 -26.92 -5.84 -4.39
CA SER A 356 -26.68 -6.78 -3.31
C SER A 356 -27.71 -7.93 -3.34
N TYR A 357 -27.23 -9.12 -3.01
CA TYR A 357 -28.07 -10.27 -2.71
C TYR A 357 -27.84 -10.68 -1.26
N ASN A 358 -28.90 -10.78 -0.49
CA ASN A 358 -28.84 -11.18 0.91
C ASN A 358 -29.69 -12.45 1.11
N ALA A 359 -29.13 -13.43 1.80
CA ALA A 359 -29.85 -14.65 2.22
C ALA A 359 -29.56 -14.93 3.70
N LYS A 360 -30.60 -15.27 4.45
CA LYS A 360 -30.50 -15.63 5.86
C LYS A 360 -30.92 -17.11 6.05
N ASN A 361 -30.43 -17.73 7.11
CA ASN A 361 -30.77 -19.11 7.50
C ASN A 361 -30.55 -20.13 6.37
N VAL A 362 -29.46 -19.95 5.63
CA VAL A 362 -29.13 -20.78 4.49
C VAL A 362 -28.51 -22.08 4.99
N LYS A 363 -29.13 -23.23 4.69
CA LYS A 363 -28.49 -24.52 4.87
C LYS A 363 -27.49 -24.73 3.74
N ALA A 364 -26.22 -24.42 4.02
CA ALA A 364 -25.16 -24.42 3.04
C ALA A 364 -24.63 -25.83 2.77
N LYS A 365 -25.24 -26.55 1.83
CA LYS A 365 -24.66 -27.75 1.24
C LYS A 365 -24.80 -27.64 -0.27
N ASN A 366 -23.66 -27.43 -0.98
CA ASN A 366 -23.60 -27.32 -2.45
C ASN A 366 -24.54 -26.26 -3.04
N ILE A 367 -24.44 -25.03 -2.55
CA ILE A 367 -25.29 -23.93 -3.02
C ILE A 367 -24.60 -23.18 -4.16
N ASN A 368 -25.29 -23.06 -5.29
CA ASN A 368 -24.93 -22.14 -6.35
C ASN A 368 -25.52 -20.75 -6.05
N ILE A 369 -24.70 -19.82 -5.59
CA ILE A 369 -25.12 -18.46 -5.25
C ILE A 369 -25.51 -17.67 -6.51
N THR A 370 -24.82 -17.86 -7.62
CA THR A 370 -25.08 -17.11 -8.88
C THR A 370 -26.43 -17.46 -9.50
N ALA A 371 -26.98 -18.64 -9.22
CA ALA A 371 -28.33 -18.99 -9.65
C ALA A 371 -29.43 -18.09 -9.03
N LYS A 372 -29.13 -17.48 -7.87
CA LYS A 372 -30.02 -16.59 -7.13
C LYS A 372 -29.61 -15.11 -7.19
N ALA A 373 -28.32 -14.85 -7.08
CA ALA A 373 -27.75 -13.51 -7.04
C ALA A 373 -27.48 -12.91 -8.45
N GLY A 374 -27.55 -13.74 -9.49
CA GLY A 374 -27.09 -13.37 -10.81
C GLY A 374 -25.59 -13.56 -11.01
N LYS A 375 -25.14 -13.37 -12.22
CA LYS A 375 -23.72 -13.53 -12.60
C LYS A 375 -22.87 -12.41 -11.96
N LEU A 376 -21.79 -12.79 -11.30
CA LEU A 376 -20.79 -11.84 -10.81
C LEU A 376 -19.94 -11.35 -11.98
N ASN A 377 -19.79 -10.03 -12.10
CA ASN A 377 -19.08 -9.39 -13.23
C ASN A 377 -17.57 -9.19 -12.96
N GLY A 378 -16.96 -10.06 -12.16
CA GLY A 378 -15.51 -10.02 -11.85
C GLY A 378 -15.13 -9.29 -10.57
N ALA A 379 -15.88 -8.27 -10.15
CA ALA A 379 -15.69 -7.58 -8.87
C ALA A 379 -16.89 -7.82 -7.96
N ALA A 380 -16.65 -8.34 -6.75
CA ALA A 380 -17.72 -8.62 -5.79
C ALA A 380 -17.18 -8.61 -4.35
N ILE A 381 -18.04 -8.26 -3.39
CA ILE A 381 -17.81 -8.47 -1.98
C ILE A 381 -18.70 -9.63 -1.54
N LEU A 382 -18.08 -10.68 -1.01
CA LEU A 382 -18.77 -11.79 -0.41
C LEU A 382 -18.59 -11.71 1.12
N LYS A 383 -19.71 -11.56 1.83
CA LYS A 383 -19.72 -11.62 3.30
C LYS A 383 -20.50 -12.87 3.74
N LEU A 384 -19.80 -13.76 4.42
CA LEU A 384 -20.37 -14.95 5.03
C LEU A 384 -20.34 -14.78 6.56
N THR A 385 -21.47 -15.05 7.19
CA THR A 385 -21.58 -15.10 8.66
C THR A 385 -22.19 -16.43 9.06
N ALA A 386 -21.63 -17.10 10.05
CA ALA A 386 -22.13 -18.36 10.58
C ALA A 386 -22.11 -18.33 12.12
N ASP A 387 -23.12 -18.94 12.76
CA ASP A 387 -23.19 -19.04 14.24
C ASP A 387 -22.14 -19.97 14.81
N GLU A 388 -21.66 -20.91 14.02
CA GLU A 388 -20.62 -21.87 14.37
C GLU A 388 -19.67 -22.08 13.19
N LEU A 389 -18.38 -22.00 13.45
CA LEU A 389 -17.37 -22.28 12.43
C LEU A 389 -17.27 -23.79 12.17
N LYS A 390 -17.75 -24.21 11.01
CA LYS A 390 -17.62 -25.57 10.47
C LYS A 390 -16.71 -25.56 9.27
N GLU A 391 -16.21 -26.72 8.89
CA GLU A 391 -15.51 -26.88 7.62
C GLU A 391 -16.36 -26.35 6.46
N PHE A 392 -15.78 -25.48 5.62
CA PHE A 392 -16.46 -24.95 4.45
C PHE A 392 -15.51 -24.66 3.31
N ASN A 393 -16.05 -24.64 2.10
CA ASN A 393 -15.37 -24.18 0.89
C ASN A 393 -16.26 -23.22 0.11
N ILE A 394 -15.67 -22.15 -0.41
CA ILE A 394 -16.26 -21.21 -1.34
C ILE A 394 -15.47 -21.32 -2.64
N THR A 395 -16.13 -21.68 -3.73
CA THR A 395 -15.50 -21.78 -5.05
C THR A 395 -15.95 -20.63 -5.93
N LEU A 396 -14.99 -19.83 -6.37
CA LEU A 396 -15.17 -18.83 -7.44
C LEU A 396 -14.70 -19.46 -8.73
N SER A 397 -15.54 -19.52 -9.76
CA SER A 397 -15.20 -20.16 -11.05
C SER A 397 -15.75 -19.37 -12.22
N ASN A 398 -15.12 -19.52 -13.37
CA ASN A 398 -15.58 -18.98 -14.65
C ASN A 398 -16.04 -20.09 -15.61
N ASN A 399 -16.44 -19.69 -16.81
CA ASN A 399 -16.96 -20.62 -17.83
C ASN A 399 -15.87 -21.46 -18.53
N THR A 400 -14.60 -21.14 -18.32
CA THR A 400 -13.45 -21.88 -18.88
C THR A 400 -12.91 -22.95 -17.95
N GLY A 401 -13.53 -23.11 -16.76
CA GLY A 401 -13.13 -24.11 -15.78
C GLY A 401 -12.02 -23.64 -14.81
N GLU A 402 -11.58 -22.40 -14.93
CA GLU A 402 -10.67 -21.80 -13.97
C GLU A 402 -11.40 -21.53 -12.66
N LYS A 403 -10.72 -21.74 -11.52
CA LYS A 403 -11.32 -21.56 -10.20
C LYS A 403 -10.31 -21.18 -9.12
N VAL A 404 -10.80 -20.47 -8.13
CA VAL A 404 -10.15 -20.24 -6.83
C VAL A 404 -11.04 -20.79 -5.75
N VAL A 405 -10.46 -21.50 -4.77
CA VAL A 405 -11.20 -22.05 -3.63
C VAL A 405 -10.69 -21.38 -2.36
N LEU A 406 -11.62 -20.81 -1.59
CA LEU A 406 -11.36 -20.29 -0.24
C LEU A 406 -12.07 -21.20 0.75
N GLY A 407 -11.49 -21.43 1.92
CA GLY A 407 -12.15 -22.29 2.88
C GLY A 407 -11.51 -22.31 4.26
N TYR A 408 -12.15 -23.09 5.12
CA TYR A 408 -11.63 -23.46 6.43
C TYR A 408 -11.56 -24.97 6.54
N ASP A 409 -10.36 -25.48 6.84
CA ASP A 409 -10.08 -26.87 7.14
C ASP A 409 -10.15 -27.06 8.66
N LYS A 410 -11.19 -27.75 9.13
CA LYS A 410 -11.42 -27.97 10.56
C LYS A 410 -10.37 -28.89 11.17
N THR A 411 -9.88 -29.87 10.40
CA THR A 411 -8.90 -30.84 10.89
C THR A 411 -7.54 -30.20 11.11
N ALA A 412 -7.12 -29.36 10.15
CA ALA A 412 -5.87 -28.61 10.24
C ALA A 412 -6.00 -27.31 11.06
N ASN A 413 -7.22 -26.93 11.47
CA ASN A 413 -7.55 -25.67 12.14
C ASN A 413 -6.96 -24.44 11.42
N GLN A 414 -7.19 -24.34 10.09
CA GLN A 414 -6.61 -23.30 9.27
C GLN A 414 -7.57 -22.82 8.17
N TYR A 415 -7.50 -21.53 7.85
CA TYR A 415 -8.08 -20.99 6.62
C TYR A 415 -7.14 -21.21 5.45
N PHE A 416 -7.67 -21.19 4.23
CA PHE A 416 -6.85 -21.32 3.04
C PHE A 416 -7.45 -20.60 1.83
N ILE A 417 -6.55 -20.27 0.90
CA ILE A 417 -6.86 -19.90 -0.48
C ILE A 417 -6.08 -20.84 -1.39
N ASP A 418 -6.80 -21.57 -2.24
CA ASP A 418 -6.22 -22.44 -3.27
C ASP A 418 -6.44 -21.81 -4.64
N ARG A 419 -5.38 -21.32 -5.24
CA ARG A 419 -5.35 -20.73 -6.58
C ARG A 419 -4.68 -21.63 -7.63
N SER A 420 -4.44 -22.89 -7.31
CA SER A 420 -3.74 -23.85 -8.20
C SER A 420 -4.42 -24.04 -9.55
N GLN A 421 -5.70 -23.70 -9.66
CA GLN A 421 -6.50 -23.82 -10.90
C GLN A 421 -7.07 -22.46 -11.32
N SER A 422 -6.45 -21.34 -10.96
CA SER A 422 -6.96 -19.99 -11.24
C SER A 422 -6.61 -19.45 -12.62
N GLY A 423 -6.17 -20.29 -13.53
CA GLY A 423 -5.76 -19.96 -14.88
C GLY A 423 -4.28 -20.21 -15.11
N LYS A 424 -3.57 -19.25 -15.67
CA LYS A 424 -2.13 -19.37 -15.92
C LYS A 424 -1.35 -19.19 -14.61
N VAL A 425 -0.96 -20.31 -13.98
CA VAL A 425 -0.24 -20.33 -12.69
C VAL A 425 1.17 -20.91 -12.80
N ASP A 426 1.54 -21.39 -13.97
CA ASP A 426 2.80 -22.08 -14.28
C ASP A 426 3.97 -21.15 -14.64
N PHE A 427 3.73 -19.83 -14.65
CA PHE A 427 4.76 -18.84 -14.99
C PHE A 427 5.83 -18.69 -13.90
N ALA A 428 5.53 -19.09 -12.66
CA ALA A 428 6.47 -19.07 -11.55
C ALA A 428 6.22 -20.22 -10.58
N LYS A 429 7.32 -20.83 -10.11
CA LYS A 429 7.26 -21.85 -9.07
C LYS A 429 6.65 -21.26 -7.79
N GLY A 430 5.63 -21.94 -7.25
CA GLY A 430 4.98 -21.54 -6.00
C GLY A 430 3.79 -20.57 -6.17
N PHE A 431 3.62 -19.89 -7.33
CA PHE A 431 2.48 -19.01 -7.54
C PHE A 431 1.14 -19.74 -7.40
N GLY A 432 1.02 -20.95 -7.93
CA GLY A 432 -0.18 -21.79 -7.83
C GLY A 432 -0.34 -22.54 -6.51
N ASN A 433 0.48 -22.30 -5.50
CA ASN A 433 0.37 -23.01 -4.24
C ASN A 433 -0.93 -22.66 -3.48
N LYS A 434 -1.39 -23.63 -2.67
CA LYS A 434 -2.41 -23.39 -1.66
C LYS A 434 -1.78 -22.59 -0.52
N ILE A 435 -2.34 -21.42 -0.22
CA ILE A 435 -1.91 -20.53 0.85
C ILE A 435 -2.73 -20.84 2.09
N VAL A 436 -2.08 -20.97 3.23
CA VAL A 436 -2.72 -21.32 4.49
C VAL A 436 -2.40 -20.34 5.59
N VAL A 437 -3.37 -20.13 6.50
CA VAL A 437 -3.18 -19.36 7.72
C VAL A 437 -3.79 -20.12 8.90
N PRO A 438 -3.02 -20.39 9.95
CA PRO A 438 -3.55 -21.00 11.16
C PRO A 438 -4.62 -20.09 11.79
N ARG A 439 -5.64 -20.70 12.39
CA ARG A 439 -6.59 -19.98 13.24
C ARG A 439 -5.98 -19.84 14.63
N PHE A 440 -5.43 -18.66 14.93
CA PHE A 440 -4.69 -18.45 16.20
C PHE A 440 -5.59 -18.19 17.40
N TYR A 441 -6.77 -17.59 17.19
CA TYR A 441 -7.62 -17.14 18.28
C TYR A 441 -9.04 -17.63 18.08
N GLU A 442 -9.57 -18.26 19.13
CA GLU A 442 -10.99 -18.56 19.20
C GLU A 442 -11.71 -17.35 19.80
N ASN A 443 -12.24 -16.49 18.94
CA ASN A 443 -13.20 -15.53 19.41
C ASN A 443 -14.51 -16.29 19.65
N LYS A 444 -14.97 -16.34 20.91
CA LYS A 444 -16.20 -17.07 21.28
C LYS A 444 -17.47 -16.46 20.67
N ASN A 445 -17.35 -15.32 19.98
CA ASN A 445 -18.46 -14.55 19.41
C ASN A 445 -18.39 -14.42 17.87
N THR A 446 -17.57 -15.17 17.19
CA THR A 446 -17.55 -15.21 15.71
C THR A 446 -17.60 -16.62 15.18
#